data_d0bfbafc1370660c21f60b731d75e59e
#
_entry.id   d0bfbafc1370660c21f60b731d75e59e
#
_cell.length_a   1.000
_cell.length_b   1.000
_cell.length_c   1.000
_cell.angle_alpha   90.00
_cell.angle_beta   90.00
_cell.angle_gamma   90.00
#
_symmetry.space_group_name_H-M   'P 1'
#
loop_
_entity.id
_entity.type
_entity.pdbx_description
1 polymer ?
#
loop_
_entity_poly.entity_id
_entity_poly.type
_entity_poly.pdbx_seq_one_letter_code
_entity_poly.pdbx_strand_id
1 'polypeptide(L)'
;DEGSSFEYTQEKAQVIEKRLIPLLQAENSPYSRFIMRVPGFGSSATSYNSFIIIALLDHWKNRKQDSQTVMRQAIGKIVTVPQAVAFPISPQSIRVSSYNKPVQMVIYGSTYEELESIQNEVIGKLRRNRNLSRIESDYSRNKPEVKLIINKNKAKDLGVSTETVGKSLETLYGGKRVTTFNRLGKEYPIILQQYLSDRRNKEGISKIFVRSDTTGKLISLTNLVNFEEEGTAKELSRY
;
A
#
# COMPACT_ATOMS: atom_id res chain seq x y z
N ASP A 1 4.08 1.64 6.28
CA ASP A 1 5.12 1.28 5.30
C ASP A 1 4.47 0.69 4.04
N GLU A 2 5.12 0.82 2.89
CA GLU A 2 4.69 0.16 1.67
C GLU A 2 4.76 -1.36 1.86
N GLY A 3 3.83 -2.09 1.20
CA GLY A 3 3.74 -3.55 1.39
C GLY A 3 2.97 -4.01 2.63
N SER A 4 2.43 -3.09 3.44
CA SER A 4 1.54 -3.47 4.55
C SER A 4 0.30 -4.21 4.04
N SER A 5 -0.08 -5.29 4.72
CA SER A 5 -1.31 -6.02 4.38
C SER A 5 -2.56 -5.25 4.83
N PHE A 6 -3.70 -5.58 4.21
CA PHE A 6 -4.99 -5.04 4.62
C PHE A 6 -5.28 -5.31 6.09
N GLU A 7 -5.06 -6.55 6.53
CA GLU A 7 -5.35 -7.00 7.89
C GLU A 7 -4.51 -6.25 8.92
N TYR A 8 -3.21 -6.07 8.63
CA TYR A 8 -2.31 -5.31 9.51
C TYR A 8 -2.75 -3.84 9.63
N THR A 9 -3.06 -3.20 8.50
CA THR A 9 -3.48 -1.80 8.50
C THR A 9 -4.85 -1.63 9.18
N GLN A 10 -5.76 -2.58 8.97
CA GLN A 10 -7.06 -2.58 9.64
C GLN A 10 -6.90 -2.74 11.16
N GLU A 11 -6.03 -3.63 11.62
CA GLU A 11 -5.73 -3.79 13.06
C GLU A 11 -5.25 -2.48 13.67
N LYS A 12 -4.28 -1.80 13.03
CA LYS A 12 -3.77 -0.52 13.52
C LYS A 12 -4.83 0.59 13.49
N ALA A 13 -5.66 0.63 12.47
CA ALA A 13 -6.79 1.55 12.40
C ALA A 13 -7.79 1.32 13.54
N GLN A 14 -8.12 0.06 13.85
CA GLN A 14 -8.99 -0.31 14.97
C GLN A 14 -8.40 0.08 16.34
N VAL A 15 -7.07 -0.05 16.52
CA VAL A 15 -6.40 0.40 17.76
C VAL A 15 -6.59 1.91 17.95
N ILE A 16 -6.45 2.68 16.88
CA ILE A 16 -6.65 4.14 16.93
C ILE A 16 -8.13 4.47 17.17
N GLU A 17 -9.05 3.81 16.50
CA GLU A 17 -10.49 3.98 16.69
C GLU A 17 -10.89 3.74 18.16
N LYS A 18 -10.45 2.62 18.75
CA LYS A 18 -10.69 2.31 20.17
C LYS A 18 -10.20 3.42 21.12
N ARG A 19 -9.13 4.11 20.78
CA ARG A 19 -8.63 5.25 21.58
C ARG A 19 -9.46 6.52 21.40
N LEU A 20 -10.14 6.65 20.28
CA LEU A 20 -11.02 7.79 19.98
C LEU A 20 -12.44 7.60 20.52
N ILE A 21 -12.92 6.36 20.70
CA ILE A 21 -14.28 6.07 21.22
C ILE A 21 -14.59 6.82 22.54
N PRO A 22 -13.69 6.91 23.52
CA PRO A 22 -13.97 7.66 24.74
C PRO A 22 -14.27 9.15 24.51
N LEU A 23 -13.75 9.74 23.42
CA LEU A 23 -14.08 11.11 23.04
C LEU A 23 -15.51 11.24 22.52
N LEU A 24 -16.01 10.19 21.82
CA LEU A 24 -17.40 10.14 21.36
C LEU A 24 -18.39 9.99 22.52
N GLN A 25 -18.00 9.20 23.53
CA GLN A 25 -18.85 8.90 24.71
C GLN A 25 -18.79 9.96 25.82
N ALA A 26 -17.93 10.95 25.69
CA ALA A 26 -17.78 12.01 26.68
C ALA A 26 -19.05 12.86 26.78
N GLU A 27 -19.35 13.34 27.99
CA GLU A 27 -20.45 14.29 28.21
C GLU A 27 -20.23 15.57 27.39
N ASN A 28 -21.21 16.03 26.67
CA ASN A 28 -21.12 17.14 25.71
C ASN A 28 -20.07 16.93 24.62
N SER A 29 -19.92 15.69 24.15
CA SER A 29 -19.02 15.35 23.03
C SER A 29 -19.32 16.20 21.81
N PRO A 30 -18.32 16.76 21.12
CA PRO A 30 -18.52 17.43 19.84
C PRO A 30 -18.63 16.45 18.68
N TYR A 31 -18.43 15.15 18.93
CA TYR A 31 -18.41 14.11 17.90
C TYR A 31 -19.77 13.43 17.77
N SER A 32 -20.26 13.26 16.55
CA SER A 32 -21.47 12.51 16.23
C SER A 32 -21.17 11.04 15.97
N ARG A 33 -20.12 10.76 15.16
CA ARG A 33 -19.68 9.38 14.84
C ARG A 33 -18.29 9.36 14.23
N PHE A 34 -17.67 8.17 14.25
CA PHE A 34 -16.46 7.87 13.50
C PHE A 34 -16.79 6.91 12.35
N ILE A 35 -16.16 7.13 11.20
CA ILE A 35 -16.23 6.22 10.04
C ILE A 35 -14.80 5.87 9.66
N MET A 36 -14.46 4.59 9.75
CA MET A 36 -13.16 4.06 9.36
C MET A 36 -13.19 3.53 7.93
N ARG A 37 -12.14 3.80 7.17
CA ARG A 37 -11.93 3.26 5.83
C ARG A 37 -10.48 2.84 5.64
N VAL A 38 -10.30 1.63 5.09
CA VAL A 38 -9.03 1.09 4.61
C VAL A 38 -9.26 0.63 3.16
N PRO A 39 -8.44 1.01 2.18
CA PRO A 39 -7.34 1.99 2.24
C PRO A 39 -7.83 3.42 2.42
N GLY A 40 -6.91 4.32 2.78
CA GLY A 40 -7.16 5.76 2.88
C GLY A 40 -7.51 6.40 1.53
N PHE A 41 -7.94 7.67 1.54
CA PHE A 41 -8.18 8.43 0.31
C PHE A 41 -6.86 8.70 -0.44
N GLY A 42 -6.90 8.62 -1.77
CA GLY A 42 -5.74 8.84 -2.62
C GLY A 42 -4.82 7.61 -2.77
N SER A 43 -5.09 6.53 -2.05
CA SER A 43 -4.39 5.27 -2.26
C SER A 43 -4.98 4.51 -3.45
N SER A 44 -4.13 3.83 -4.22
CA SER A 44 -4.60 2.89 -5.23
C SER A 44 -5.39 1.75 -4.59
N ALA A 45 -6.27 1.10 -5.32
CA ALA A 45 -7.09 -0.01 -4.81
C ALA A 45 -6.26 -1.20 -4.28
N THR A 46 -4.97 -1.24 -4.60
CA THR A 46 -4.03 -2.30 -4.20
C THR A 46 -3.05 -1.87 -3.09
N SER A 47 -3.12 -0.61 -2.62
CA SER A 47 -2.20 -0.08 -1.62
C SER A 47 -2.89 0.03 -0.26
N TYR A 48 -2.61 -0.90 0.63
CA TYR A 48 -3.22 -0.99 1.96
C TYR A 48 -2.36 -0.39 3.08
N ASN A 49 -1.36 0.42 2.75
CA ASN A 49 -0.45 1.04 3.71
C ASN A 49 -1.02 2.28 4.42
N SER A 50 -2.25 2.65 4.13
CA SER A 50 -2.91 3.81 4.72
C SER A 50 -4.35 3.53 5.11
N PHE A 51 -4.83 4.29 6.08
CA PHE A 51 -6.24 4.32 6.49
C PHE A 51 -6.68 5.74 6.77
N ILE A 52 -7.98 5.95 6.84
CA ILE A 52 -8.57 7.21 7.27
C ILE A 52 -9.69 6.95 8.27
N ILE A 53 -9.76 7.77 9.30
CA ILE A 53 -10.87 7.83 10.23
C ILE A 53 -11.52 9.20 10.08
N ILE A 54 -12.75 9.22 9.62
CA ILE A 54 -13.54 10.45 9.45
C ILE A 54 -14.32 10.67 10.74
N ALA A 55 -13.96 11.74 11.45
CA ALA A 55 -14.68 12.19 12.62
C ALA A 55 -15.79 13.16 12.20
N LEU A 56 -17.03 12.74 12.23
CA LEU A 56 -18.18 13.62 12.01
C LEU A 56 -18.47 14.35 13.30
N LEU A 57 -18.53 15.66 13.20
CA LEU A 57 -18.83 16.54 14.32
C LEU A 57 -20.33 16.90 14.29
N ASP A 58 -20.88 17.20 15.45
CA ASP A 58 -22.21 17.78 15.55
C ASP A 58 -22.28 19.14 14.88
N HIS A 59 -23.49 19.56 14.57
CA HIS A 59 -23.72 20.85 13.91
C HIS A 59 -23.07 21.98 14.73
N TRP A 60 -22.44 22.92 14.05
CA TRP A 60 -21.67 24.00 14.71
C TRP A 60 -22.47 24.81 15.74
N LYS A 61 -23.79 24.91 15.59
CA LYS A 61 -24.68 25.57 16.56
C LYS A 61 -24.83 24.80 17.87
N ASN A 62 -24.68 23.48 17.85
CA ASN A 62 -24.90 22.60 18.98
C ASN A 62 -23.61 22.32 19.77
N ARG A 63 -22.45 22.66 19.25
CA ARG A 63 -21.17 22.43 19.91
C ARG A 63 -20.51 23.73 20.34
N LYS A 64 -19.89 23.70 21.52
CA LYS A 64 -19.15 24.84 22.08
C LYS A 64 -17.70 24.87 21.59
N GLN A 65 -17.16 23.73 21.16
CA GLN A 65 -15.76 23.58 20.78
C GLN A 65 -15.60 23.82 19.27
N ASP A 66 -14.57 24.57 18.93
CA ASP A 66 -14.16 24.76 17.55
C ASP A 66 -13.38 23.54 17.01
N SER A 67 -13.22 23.44 15.70
CA SER A 67 -12.54 22.32 15.05
C SER A 67 -11.07 22.18 15.45
N GLN A 68 -10.40 23.29 15.80
CA GLN A 68 -9.00 23.29 16.21
C GLN A 68 -8.84 22.67 17.61
N THR A 69 -9.75 22.99 18.53
CA THR A 69 -9.77 22.41 19.87
C THR A 69 -10.05 20.92 19.83
N VAL A 70 -11.05 20.51 19.03
CA VAL A 70 -11.38 19.10 18.79
C VAL A 70 -10.18 18.34 18.22
N MET A 71 -9.47 18.93 17.26
CA MET A 71 -8.29 18.36 16.65
C MET A 71 -7.15 18.17 17.67
N ARG A 72 -6.89 19.16 18.54
CA ARG A 72 -5.88 19.06 19.61
C ARG A 72 -6.19 17.93 20.59
N GLN A 73 -7.45 17.75 20.97
CA GLN A 73 -7.87 16.65 21.86
C GLN A 73 -7.61 15.27 21.20
N ALA A 74 -7.89 15.14 19.90
CA ALA A 74 -7.64 13.90 19.17
C ALA A 74 -6.13 13.58 19.08
N ILE A 75 -5.26 14.58 18.84
CA ILE A 75 -3.80 14.38 18.74
C ILE A 75 -3.27 13.64 19.95
N GLY A 76 -3.63 14.07 21.17
CA GLY A 76 -3.15 13.46 22.41
C GLY A 76 -3.50 11.97 22.54
N LYS A 77 -4.51 11.49 21.85
CA LYS A 77 -4.94 10.07 21.89
C LYS A 77 -4.29 9.22 20.81
N ILE A 78 -3.95 9.80 19.66
CA ILE A 78 -3.51 9.04 18.47
C ILE A 78 -2.00 9.01 18.28
N VAL A 79 -1.26 10.03 18.72
CA VAL A 79 0.21 10.15 18.52
C VAL A 79 1.01 9.01 19.14
N THR A 80 0.49 8.39 20.20
CA THR A 80 1.20 7.35 20.96
C THR A 80 0.97 5.92 20.46
N VAL A 81 0.39 5.73 19.28
CA VAL A 81 0.18 4.38 18.73
C VAL A 81 1.47 3.90 18.05
N PRO A 82 2.10 2.83 18.55
CA PRO A 82 3.31 2.31 17.93
C PRO A 82 3.02 1.76 16.53
N GLN A 83 4.00 1.88 15.65
CA GLN A 83 3.97 1.34 14.27
C GLN A 83 2.89 1.96 13.36
N ALA A 84 2.22 3.03 13.78
CA ALA A 84 1.30 3.80 12.96
C ALA A 84 1.55 5.28 13.15
N VAL A 85 1.61 6.02 12.06
CA VAL A 85 1.68 7.48 12.08
C VAL A 85 0.29 8.00 11.73
N ALA A 86 -0.38 8.62 12.70
CA ALA A 86 -1.70 9.20 12.51
C ALA A 86 -1.71 10.67 12.98
N PHE A 87 -2.40 11.49 12.25
CA PHE A 87 -2.55 12.90 12.56
C PHE A 87 -3.91 13.39 12.07
N PRO A 88 -4.57 14.28 12.80
CA PRO A 88 -5.83 14.84 12.39
C PRO A 88 -5.63 15.92 11.33
N ILE A 89 -6.54 15.99 10.39
CA ILE A 89 -6.57 17.00 9.32
C ILE A 89 -7.96 17.64 9.37
N SER A 90 -8.00 18.98 9.41
CA SER A 90 -9.24 19.72 9.16
C SER A 90 -9.34 20.01 7.65
N PRO A 91 -10.38 19.52 6.97
CA PRO A 91 -10.56 19.83 5.55
C PRO A 91 -10.70 21.35 5.36
N GLN A 92 -10.01 21.88 4.35
CA GLN A 92 -10.18 23.27 3.97
C GLN A 92 -11.52 23.45 3.25
N SER A 93 -12.25 24.50 3.58
CA SER A 93 -13.52 24.85 2.92
C SER A 93 -13.35 25.16 1.44
N ILE A 94 -12.22 25.76 1.06
CA ILE A 94 -11.85 26.07 -0.32
C ILE A 94 -10.52 25.36 -0.60
N ARG A 95 -10.51 24.45 -1.56
CA ARG A 95 -9.31 23.80 -2.05
C ARG A 95 -8.69 24.64 -3.16
N VAL A 96 -7.59 25.29 -2.86
CA VAL A 96 -6.83 26.08 -3.82
C VAL A 96 -5.84 25.22 -4.62
N SER A 97 -5.40 24.08 -4.04
CA SER A 97 -4.44 23.16 -4.66
C SER A 97 -4.68 21.72 -4.22
N SER A 98 -4.38 20.77 -5.08
CA SER A 98 -4.39 19.33 -4.75
C SER A 98 -3.27 18.98 -3.76
N TYR A 99 -2.23 19.80 -3.68
CA TYR A 99 -1.09 19.63 -2.78
C TYR A 99 -1.21 20.59 -1.60
N ASN A 100 -1.41 20.05 -0.41
CA ASN A 100 -1.59 20.85 0.82
C ASN A 100 -0.28 21.23 1.52
N LYS A 101 0.88 21.08 0.88
CA LYS A 101 2.18 21.44 1.47
C LYS A 101 2.60 22.83 1.01
N PRO A 102 2.92 23.74 1.97
CA PRO A 102 3.27 25.12 1.65
C PRO A 102 4.64 25.23 0.98
N VAL A 103 5.52 24.27 1.19
CA VAL A 103 6.84 24.21 0.57
C VAL A 103 6.93 22.91 -0.24
N GLN A 104 7.21 23.04 -1.50
CA GLN A 104 7.42 21.93 -2.43
C GLN A 104 8.70 22.19 -3.23
N MET A 105 9.51 21.15 -3.39
CA MET A 105 10.75 21.22 -4.13
C MET A 105 10.83 20.01 -5.05
N VAL A 106 11.19 20.24 -6.30
CA VAL A 106 11.43 19.19 -7.29
C VAL A 106 12.93 19.09 -7.52
N ILE A 107 13.46 17.88 -7.45
CA ILE A 107 14.86 17.59 -7.71
C ILE A 107 14.94 16.83 -9.03
N TYR A 108 15.78 17.31 -9.92
CA TYR A 108 16.03 16.68 -11.22
C TYR A 108 17.40 16.01 -11.22
N GLY A 109 17.52 14.89 -11.90
CA GLY A 109 18.76 14.13 -12.04
C GLY A 109 18.68 13.14 -13.20
N SER A 110 19.82 12.58 -13.55
CA SER A 110 19.94 11.68 -14.71
C SER A 110 19.59 10.23 -14.36
N THR A 111 19.82 9.82 -13.13
CA THR A 111 19.54 8.45 -12.64
C THR A 111 18.80 8.50 -11.30
N TYR A 112 18.05 7.44 -11.01
CA TYR A 112 17.31 7.35 -9.75
C TYR A 112 18.23 7.17 -8.54
N GLU A 113 19.40 6.53 -8.71
CA GLU A 113 20.42 6.36 -7.68
C GLU A 113 21.02 7.71 -7.26
N GLU A 114 21.32 8.57 -8.23
CA GLU A 114 21.78 9.94 -8.00
C GLU A 114 20.70 10.75 -7.26
N LEU A 115 19.45 10.69 -7.72
CA LEU A 115 18.31 11.38 -7.10
C LEU A 115 18.09 10.92 -5.66
N GLU A 116 18.21 9.61 -5.37
CA GLU A 116 18.08 9.07 -4.02
C GLU A 116 19.20 9.60 -3.09
N SER A 117 20.43 9.67 -3.58
CA SER A 117 21.56 10.23 -2.83
C SER A 117 21.34 11.69 -2.48
N ILE A 118 20.97 12.51 -3.46
CA ILE A 118 20.69 13.95 -3.29
C ILE A 118 19.50 14.15 -2.36
N GLN A 119 18.44 13.39 -2.54
CA GLN A 119 17.24 13.42 -1.68
C GLN A 119 17.61 13.18 -0.22
N ASN A 120 18.38 12.14 0.06
CA ASN A 120 18.78 11.77 1.42
C ASN A 120 19.60 12.88 2.07
N GLU A 121 20.53 13.50 1.33
CA GLU A 121 21.32 14.63 1.80
C GLU A 121 20.42 15.84 2.12
N VAL A 122 19.53 16.19 1.21
CA VAL A 122 18.60 17.32 1.36
C VAL A 122 17.67 17.10 2.55
N ILE A 123 17.04 15.93 2.65
CA ILE A 123 16.16 15.58 3.80
C ILE A 123 16.95 15.63 5.11
N GLY A 124 18.19 15.13 5.12
CA GLY A 124 19.06 15.20 6.29
C GLY A 124 19.34 16.62 6.76
N LYS A 125 19.55 17.56 5.83
CA LYS A 125 19.72 18.99 6.14
C LYS A 125 18.42 19.64 6.60
N LEU A 126 17.31 19.36 5.93
CA LEU A 126 16.00 19.95 6.25
C LEU A 126 15.48 19.50 7.62
N ARG A 127 15.72 18.25 8.04
CA ARG A 127 15.32 17.73 9.36
C ARG A 127 15.97 18.49 10.54
N ARG A 128 17.10 19.16 10.32
CA ARG A 128 17.76 19.98 11.32
C ARG A 128 17.07 21.33 11.54
N ASN A 129 16.22 21.75 10.62
CA ASN A 129 15.48 23.01 10.73
C ASN A 129 14.20 22.81 11.55
N ARG A 130 14.14 23.42 12.74
CA ARG A 130 12.99 23.32 13.65
C ARG A 130 11.69 23.95 13.13
N ASN A 131 11.79 24.80 12.11
CA ASN A 131 10.62 25.45 11.52
C ASN A 131 9.96 24.57 10.46
N LEU A 132 10.57 23.45 10.08
CA LEU A 132 10.04 22.50 9.11
C LEU A 132 9.56 21.24 9.84
N SER A 133 8.36 20.83 9.54
CA SER A 133 7.77 19.58 10.04
C SER A 133 7.23 18.76 8.88
N ARG A 134 7.19 17.44 9.05
CA ARG A 134 6.59 16.53 8.08
C ARG A 134 7.23 16.60 6.70
N ILE A 135 8.56 16.47 6.67
CA ILE A 135 9.33 16.39 5.44
C ILE A 135 9.08 15.00 4.83
N GLU A 136 8.53 14.97 3.64
CA GLU A 136 8.19 13.76 2.91
C GLU A 136 8.75 13.84 1.50
N SER A 137 9.10 12.69 0.95
CA SER A 137 9.47 12.52 -0.46
C SER A 137 8.46 11.61 -1.13
N ASP A 138 8.21 11.81 -2.40
CA ASP A 138 7.40 10.96 -3.27
C ASP A 138 8.18 9.74 -3.77
N TYR A 139 9.52 9.74 -3.68
CA TYR A 139 10.37 8.62 -4.03
C TYR A 139 10.93 7.94 -2.79
N SER A 140 10.63 6.65 -2.63
CA SER A 140 11.22 5.79 -1.60
C SER A 140 11.23 4.33 -2.05
N ARG A 141 12.36 3.64 -1.85
CA ARG A 141 12.54 2.21 -2.21
C ARG A 141 12.22 1.30 -1.02
N ASN A 142 11.06 1.47 -0.43
CA ASN A 142 10.64 0.72 0.76
C ASN A 142 9.53 -0.30 0.50
N LYS A 143 9.10 -0.46 -0.76
CA LYS A 143 8.17 -1.51 -1.16
C LYS A 143 8.93 -2.81 -1.35
N PRO A 144 8.69 -3.84 -0.54
CA PRO A 144 9.34 -5.14 -0.74
C PRO A 144 8.84 -5.78 -2.04
N GLU A 145 9.76 -6.24 -2.86
CA GLU A 145 9.49 -6.93 -4.10
C GLU A 145 10.35 -8.18 -4.22
N VAL A 146 9.77 -9.25 -4.72
CA VAL A 146 10.48 -10.48 -5.06
C VAL A 146 10.61 -10.55 -6.57
N LYS A 147 11.85 -10.40 -7.05
CA LYS A 147 12.20 -10.50 -8.45
C LYS A 147 12.52 -11.94 -8.81
N LEU A 148 11.85 -12.45 -9.83
CA LEU A 148 12.06 -13.78 -10.37
C LEU A 148 12.98 -13.72 -11.58
N ILE A 149 14.18 -14.30 -11.46
CA ILE A 149 15.15 -14.37 -12.55
C ILE A 149 15.12 -15.75 -13.14
N ILE A 150 14.67 -15.87 -14.39
CA ILE A 150 14.59 -17.15 -15.10
C ILE A 150 15.99 -17.53 -15.60
N ASN A 151 16.45 -18.73 -15.22
CA ASN A 151 17.65 -19.32 -15.78
C ASN A 151 17.35 -19.87 -17.18
N LYS A 152 17.63 -19.06 -18.21
CA LYS A 152 17.32 -19.37 -19.59
C LYS A 152 17.99 -20.66 -20.10
N ASN A 153 19.21 -20.98 -19.64
CA ASN A 153 19.92 -22.18 -20.04
C ASN A 153 19.23 -23.42 -19.47
N LYS A 154 18.95 -23.46 -18.17
CA LYS A 154 18.21 -24.57 -17.55
C LYS A 154 16.81 -24.73 -18.14
N ALA A 155 16.12 -23.61 -18.41
CA ALA A 155 14.79 -23.67 -19.02
C ALA A 155 14.86 -24.32 -20.41
N LYS A 156 15.84 -23.96 -21.24
CA LYS A 156 16.08 -24.57 -22.55
C LYS A 156 16.40 -26.06 -22.45
N ASP A 157 17.30 -26.45 -21.54
CA ASP A 157 17.71 -27.85 -21.35
C ASP A 157 16.52 -28.74 -20.92
N LEU A 158 15.61 -28.17 -20.11
CA LEU A 158 14.42 -28.85 -19.64
C LEU A 158 13.22 -28.71 -20.60
N GLY A 159 13.40 -28.03 -21.73
CA GLY A 159 12.37 -27.84 -22.74
C GLY A 159 11.17 -26.99 -22.25
N VAL A 160 11.46 -25.96 -21.43
CA VAL A 160 10.44 -25.03 -20.92
C VAL A 160 10.71 -23.64 -21.49
N SER A 161 9.71 -23.07 -22.17
CA SER A 161 9.81 -21.72 -22.69
C SER A 161 9.66 -20.68 -21.57
N THR A 162 10.32 -19.51 -21.70
CA THR A 162 10.13 -18.38 -20.78
C THR A 162 8.69 -17.88 -20.80
N GLU A 163 8.01 -18.01 -21.92
CA GLU A 163 6.59 -17.68 -22.09
C GLU A 163 5.69 -18.58 -21.23
N THR A 164 5.96 -19.90 -21.22
CA THR A 164 5.22 -20.86 -20.37
C THR A 164 5.37 -20.54 -18.89
N VAL A 165 6.59 -20.18 -18.45
CA VAL A 165 6.84 -19.73 -17.08
C VAL A 165 6.05 -18.45 -16.78
N GLY A 166 6.12 -17.44 -17.64
CA GLY A 166 5.40 -16.18 -17.48
C GLY A 166 3.88 -16.36 -17.39
N LYS A 167 3.30 -17.13 -18.31
CA LYS A 167 1.85 -17.44 -18.32
C LYS A 167 1.39 -18.19 -17.06
N SER A 168 2.23 -19.09 -16.55
CA SER A 168 1.93 -19.84 -15.32
C SER A 168 1.90 -18.91 -14.11
N LEU A 169 2.89 -18.03 -14.00
CA LEU A 169 2.95 -17.03 -12.93
C LEU A 169 1.80 -16.02 -13.02
N GLU A 170 1.53 -15.49 -14.21
CA GLU A 170 0.39 -14.60 -14.45
C GLU A 170 -0.92 -15.24 -14.01
N THR A 171 -1.15 -16.50 -14.37
CA THR A 171 -2.37 -17.21 -14.03
C THR A 171 -2.47 -17.48 -12.53
N LEU A 172 -1.40 -17.98 -11.91
CA LEU A 172 -1.45 -18.48 -10.54
C LEU A 172 -1.31 -17.35 -9.51
N TYR A 173 -0.48 -16.33 -9.76
CA TYR A 173 -0.31 -15.18 -8.88
C TYR A 173 -1.22 -14.01 -9.23
N GLY A 174 -1.33 -13.66 -10.51
CA GLY A 174 -2.14 -12.53 -10.98
C GLY A 174 -3.64 -12.82 -11.00
N GLY A 175 -4.00 -14.08 -11.21
CA GLY A 175 -5.38 -14.49 -11.40
C GLY A 175 -5.86 -14.26 -12.85
N LYS A 176 -6.16 -15.34 -13.56
CA LYS A 176 -6.63 -15.30 -14.95
C LYS A 176 -8.12 -15.55 -15.02
N ARG A 177 -8.85 -14.63 -15.65
CA ARG A 177 -10.23 -14.88 -16.03
C ARG A 177 -10.24 -15.88 -17.17
N VAL A 178 -10.70 -17.11 -16.92
CA VAL A 178 -10.72 -18.20 -17.91
C VAL A 178 -12.01 -18.26 -18.68
N THR A 179 -13.14 -17.98 -18.03
CA THR A 179 -14.48 -17.97 -18.67
C THR A 179 -15.47 -17.22 -17.79
N THR A 180 -16.73 -17.19 -18.21
CA THR A 180 -17.86 -16.68 -17.44
C THR A 180 -18.98 -17.72 -17.42
N PHE A 181 -19.83 -17.64 -16.40
CA PHE A 181 -21.08 -18.41 -16.35
C PHE A 181 -22.27 -17.51 -16.05
N ASN A 182 -23.42 -17.83 -16.60
CA ASN A 182 -24.64 -17.10 -16.36
C ASN A 182 -25.46 -17.75 -15.22
N ARG A 183 -25.87 -16.94 -14.25
CA ARG A 183 -26.77 -17.36 -13.19
C ARG A 183 -27.78 -16.26 -12.91
N LEU A 184 -29.07 -16.61 -12.96
CA LEU A 184 -30.20 -15.68 -12.73
C LEU A 184 -30.09 -14.40 -13.59
N GLY A 185 -29.73 -14.54 -14.87
CA GLY A 185 -29.61 -13.42 -15.79
C GLY A 185 -28.38 -12.50 -15.57
N LYS A 186 -27.46 -12.88 -14.69
CA LYS A 186 -26.19 -12.17 -14.45
C LYS A 186 -25.00 -13.04 -14.85
N GLU A 187 -24.02 -12.39 -15.44
CA GLU A 187 -22.76 -13.02 -15.87
C GLU A 187 -21.71 -12.90 -14.75
N TYR A 188 -21.12 -14.04 -14.38
CA TYR A 188 -20.08 -14.12 -13.34
C TYR A 188 -18.79 -14.63 -13.94
N PRO A 189 -17.62 -13.96 -13.70
CA PRO A 189 -16.34 -14.43 -14.15
C PRO A 189 -15.84 -15.61 -13.32
N ILE A 190 -15.24 -16.60 -13.99
CA ILE A 190 -14.45 -17.66 -13.35
C ILE A 190 -12.99 -17.25 -13.40
N ILE A 191 -12.38 -17.08 -12.23
CA ILE A 191 -10.98 -16.68 -12.09
C ILE A 191 -10.18 -17.87 -11.58
N LEU A 192 -9.16 -18.26 -12.33
CA LEU A 192 -8.20 -19.29 -11.95
C LEU A 192 -7.01 -18.60 -11.25
N GLN A 193 -6.74 -19.03 -10.02
CA GLN A 193 -5.60 -18.51 -9.25
C GLN A 193 -5.18 -19.52 -8.18
N GLN A 194 -3.96 -19.38 -7.66
CA GLN A 194 -3.46 -20.15 -6.53
C GLN A 194 -4.14 -19.71 -5.23
N TYR A 195 -4.18 -20.58 -4.22
CA TYR A 195 -4.71 -20.23 -2.89
C TYR A 195 -3.99 -19.00 -2.31
N LEU A 196 -4.74 -18.17 -1.61
CA LEU A 196 -4.22 -16.93 -1.02
C LEU A 196 -3.07 -17.20 -0.03
N SER A 197 -3.14 -18.26 0.76
CA SER A 197 -2.07 -18.68 1.68
C SER A 197 -0.74 -18.93 0.97
N ASP A 198 -0.79 -19.51 -0.23
CA ASP A 198 0.40 -19.85 -1.02
C ASP A 198 0.94 -18.66 -1.81
N ARG A 199 0.07 -17.67 -2.12
CA ARG A 199 0.49 -16.43 -2.81
C ARG A 199 1.13 -15.39 -1.90
N ARG A 200 0.96 -15.50 -0.57
CA ARG A 200 1.50 -14.55 0.40
C ARG A 200 3.01 -14.71 0.64
N ASN A 201 3.54 -15.87 0.36
CA ASN A 201 4.91 -16.22 0.68
C ASN A 201 5.65 -16.74 -0.55
N LYS A 202 6.97 -16.53 -0.60
CA LYS A 202 7.82 -17.07 -1.66
C LYS A 202 7.84 -18.61 -1.72
N GLU A 203 7.59 -19.27 -0.58
CA GLU A 203 7.50 -20.72 -0.50
C GLU A 203 6.37 -21.29 -1.38
N GLY A 204 5.31 -20.52 -1.62
CA GLY A 204 4.23 -20.91 -2.52
C GLY A 204 4.67 -21.12 -3.97
N ILE A 205 5.77 -20.51 -4.38
CA ILE A 205 6.34 -20.70 -5.73
C ILE A 205 6.87 -22.13 -5.90
N SER A 206 7.33 -22.79 -4.82
CA SER A 206 7.79 -24.18 -4.86
C SER A 206 6.67 -25.18 -5.24
N LYS A 207 5.42 -24.78 -5.05
CA LYS A 207 4.24 -25.59 -5.38
C LYS A 207 3.79 -25.41 -6.83
N ILE A 208 4.47 -24.55 -7.59
CA ILE A 208 4.16 -24.29 -8.99
C ILE A 208 4.96 -25.23 -9.87
N PHE A 209 4.26 -25.89 -10.76
CA PHE A 209 4.84 -26.74 -11.79
C PHE A 209 4.48 -26.22 -13.16
N VAL A 210 5.45 -26.25 -14.05
CA VAL A 210 5.28 -25.92 -15.48
C VAL A 210 5.50 -27.17 -16.31
N ARG A 211 4.77 -27.30 -17.41
CA ARG A 211 4.92 -28.43 -18.30
C ARG A 211 6.04 -28.16 -19.29
N SER A 212 6.95 -29.14 -19.46
CA SER A 212 7.95 -29.10 -20.51
C SER A 212 7.28 -29.31 -21.89
N ASP A 213 7.60 -28.42 -22.82
CA ASP A 213 7.09 -28.49 -24.19
C ASP A 213 7.69 -29.68 -24.96
N THR A 214 8.88 -30.14 -24.59
CA THR A 214 9.59 -31.27 -25.26
C THR A 214 9.25 -32.61 -24.64
N THR A 215 9.19 -32.73 -23.31
CA THR A 215 9.02 -34.03 -22.64
C THR A 215 7.61 -34.24 -22.09
N GLY A 216 6.76 -33.20 -22.04
CA GLY A 216 5.43 -33.22 -21.43
C GLY A 216 5.43 -33.39 -19.90
N LYS A 217 6.59 -33.53 -19.27
CA LYS A 217 6.73 -33.69 -17.80
C LYS A 217 6.52 -32.39 -17.06
N LEU A 218 6.02 -32.51 -15.83
CA LEU A 218 5.91 -31.37 -14.92
C LEU A 218 7.25 -31.11 -14.25
N ILE A 219 7.70 -29.85 -14.31
CA ILE A 219 8.96 -29.37 -13.73
C ILE A 219 8.64 -28.29 -12.71
N SER A 220 9.18 -28.44 -11.49
CA SER A 220 9.02 -27.40 -10.46
C SER A 220 9.64 -26.09 -10.91
N LEU A 221 8.94 -24.99 -10.69
CA LEU A 221 9.38 -23.66 -11.07
C LEU A 221 10.68 -23.25 -10.36
N THR A 222 10.91 -23.73 -9.13
CA THR A 222 12.14 -23.49 -8.37
C THR A 222 13.41 -23.98 -9.05
N ASN A 223 13.29 -24.98 -9.96
CA ASN A 223 14.42 -25.44 -10.73
C ASN A 223 14.82 -24.47 -11.87
N LEU A 224 13.90 -23.59 -12.26
CA LEU A 224 14.01 -22.71 -13.40
C LEU A 224 14.28 -21.26 -13.06
N VAL A 225 14.03 -20.85 -11.79
CA VAL A 225 14.13 -19.45 -11.36
C VAL A 225 15.01 -19.28 -10.13
N ASN A 226 15.67 -18.13 -10.06
CA ASN A 226 16.30 -17.61 -8.85
C ASN A 226 15.46 -16.47 -8.30
N PHE A 227 15.53 -16.26 -6.99
CA PHE A 227 14.79 -15.22 -6.29
C PHE A 227 15.77 -14.16 -5.80
N GLU A 228 15.45 -12.89 -6.07
CA GLU A 228 16.11 -11.74 -5.46
C GLU A 228 15.06 -10.92 -4.74
N GLU A 229 15.31 -10.59 -3.48
CA GLU A 229 14.47 -9.67 -2.72
C GLU A 229 15.10 -8.29 -2.79
N GLU A 230 14.33 -7.32 -3.26
CA GLU A 230 14.79 -5.93 -3.35
C GLU A 230 13.71 -4.96 -2.87
N GLY A 231 14.16 -3.80 -2.36
CA GLY A 231 13.27 -2.68 -2.14
C GLY A 231 13.10 -1.90 -3.44
N THR A 232 11.87 -1.73 -3.87
CA THR A 232 11.54 -0.95 -5.08
C THR A 232 10.69 0.26 -4.75
N ALA A 233 10.68 1.24 -5.64
CA ALA A 233 9.79 2.37 -5.53
C ALA A 233 8.36 1.97 -5.91
N LYS A 234 7.37 2.50 -5.18
CA LYS A 234 5.96 2.27 -5.47
C LYS A 234 5.56 2.84 -6.83
N GLU A 235 6.03 4.03 -7.11
CA GLU A 235 5.67 4.81 -8.29
C GLU A 235 6.87 5.66 -8.70
N LEU A 236 7.05 5.84 -9.99
CA LEU A 236 8.08 6.69 -10.56
C LEU A 236 7.39 7.90 -11.20
N SER A 237 7.40 9.02 -10.47
CA SER A 237 6.84 10.28 -10.96
C SER A 237 7.79 10.93 -11.96
N ARG A 238 7.22 11.51 -13.02
CA ARG A 238 7.94 12.32 -14.00
C ARG A 238 7.22 13.65 -14.13
N TYR A 239 8.00 14.73 -14.08
CA TYR A 239 7.51 16.11 -14.18
C TYR A 239 8.03 16.77 -15.47
#